data_39304df1351e740295d9fb5bc54e4858
#
_entry.id   39304df1351e740295d9fb5bc54e4858
#
_cell.length_a   1.000
_cell.length_b   1.000
_cell.length_c   1.000
_cell.angle_alpha   90.00
_cell.angle_beta   90.00
_cell.angle_gamma   90.00
#
_symmetry.space_group_name_H-M   'P 1'
#
loop_
_entity.id
_entity.type
_entity.pdbx_description
1 polymer ?
#
loop_
_entity_poly.entity_id
_entity_poly.type
_entity_poly.pdbx_seq_one_letter_code
_entity_poly.pdbx_strand_id
1 'polypeptide(L)'
;MIIEMLTAGVITAGSGRGFVVDGAGERLVITAAHCLPFLPPAQSFFEPKERIFGPLIARLGDEPHAWAVCRFVDPIADIAVLGSPDNPHADEYKALMETATAFSIAGALRNPVNFWVPGRLLSLDGCRWFCCTVRHFGGPLWITHAAEGIRSEMSGSPIVTEIGTAIGVVCTAAAPWAGGPNPRLTHNLPGWLLRDP
;
A
#
# COMPACT_ATOMS: atom_id res chain seq x y z
N MET A 1 16.45 -10.70 7.78
CA MET A 1 17.20 -9.46 8.14
C MET A 1 16.81 -8.25 7.28
N ILE A 2 16.87 -8.27 5.93
CA ILE A 2 16.43 -7.10 5.11
C ILE A 2 14.92 -6.88 5.22
N ILE A 3 14.13 -7.94 5.15
CA ILE A 3 12.68 -7.84 5.12
C ILE A 3 12.08 -7.43 6.49
N GLU A 4 12.71 -7.78 7.59
CA GLU A 4 12.27 -7.35 8.91
C GLU A 4 12.42 -5.83 9.10
N MET A 5 13.41 -5.21 8.47
CA MET A 5 13.58 -3.75 8.50
C MET A 5 12.43 -3.02 7.78
N LEU A 6 11.76 -3.68 6.85
CA LEU A 6 10.65 -3.12 6.11
C LEU A 6 9.35 -3.03 6.93
N THR A 7 9.27 -3.73 8.08
CA THR A 7 8.09 -3.65 8.95
C THR A 7 7.79 -2.22 9.38
N ALA A 8 8.83 -1.41 9.63
CA ALA A 8 8.69 0.02 9.97
C ALA A 8 8.13 0.87 8.80
N GLY A 9 8.07 0.32 7.61
CA GLY A 9 7.46 0.98 6.44
C GLY A 9 5.99 0.63 6.23
N VAL A 10 5.44 -0.34 6.98
CA VAL A 10 4.01 -0.63 7.01
C VAL A 10 3.37 0.17 8.14
N ILE A 11 2.29 0.87 7.83
CA ILE A 11 1.63 1.80 8.75
C ILE A 11 0.14 1.51 8.82
N THR A 12 -0.53 2.00 9.84
CA THR A 12 -1.99 2.10 9.91
C THR A 12 -2.45 3.16 8.90
N ALA A 13 -3.46 2.85 8.09
CA ALA A 13 -4.07 3.79 7.14
C ALA A 13 -5.58 3.56 7.07
N GLY A 14 -6.36 4.46 7.64
CA GLY A 14 -7.81 4.37 7.74
C GLY A 14 -8.27 3.10 8.46
N SER A 15 -9.12 2.30 7.81
CA SER A 15 -9.64 1.04 8.37
C SER A 15 -8.70 -0.17 8.17
N GLY A 16 -7.52 0.04 7.60
CA GLY A 16 -6.55 -1.02 7.29
C GLY A 16 -5.11 -0.53 7.43
N ARG A 17 -4.29 -0.91 6.46
CA ARG A 17 -2.86 -0.61 6.41
C ARG A 17 -2.48 0.19 5.19
N GLY A 18 -1.30 0.73 5.21
CA GLY A 18 -0.60 1.27 4.06
C GLY A 18 0.89 0.98 4.18
N PHE A 19 1.63 1.35 3.16
CA PHE A 19 3.09 1.25 3.20
C PHE A 19 3.73 2.45 2.51
N VAL A 20 4.89 2.81 3.03
CA VAL A 20 5.62 4.00 2.60
C VAL A 20 6.48 3.70 1.38
N VAL A 21 6.48 4.60 0.41
CA VAL A 21 7.34 4.57 -0.77
C VAL A 21 7.95 5.94 -1.01
N ASP A 22 9.11 5.98 -1.65
CA ASP A 22 9.67 7.23 -2.17
C ASP A 22 9.12 7.49 -3.59
N GLY A 23 8.62 8.69 -3.85
CA GLY A 23 8.11 9.06 -5.17
C GLY A 23 7.82 10.55 -5.28
N ALA A 24 7.97 11.11 -6.48
CA ALA A 24 7.71 12.53 -6.78
C ALA A 24 8.44 13.54 -5.85
N GLY A 25 9.59 13.16 -5.29
CA GLY A 25 10.37 14.02 -4.39
C GLY A 25 9.88 14.05 -2.95
N GLU A 26 8.88 13.24 -2.59
CA GLU A 26 8.37 13.11 -1.22
C GLU A 26 8.15 11.63 -0.85
N ARG A 27 7.96 11.36 0.44
CA ARG A 27 7.47 10.07 0.91
C ARG A 27 5.97 10.01 0.81
N LEU A 28 5.47 8.96 0.17
CA LEU A 28 4.07 8.72 -0.09
C LEU A 28 3.62 7.43 0.58
N VAL A 29 2.33 7.30 0.82
CA VAL A 29 1.72 6.08 1.37
C VAL A 29 0.82 5.46 0.32
N ILE A 30 1.03 4.19 0.01
CA ILE A 30 0.12 3.39 -0.81
C ILE A 30 -0.78 2.57 0.11
N THR A 31 -2.07 2.54 -0.18
CA THR A 31 -3.08 1.76 0.56
C THR A 31 -4.16 1.24 -0.37
N ALA A 32 -5.06 0.40 0.12
CA ALA A 32 -6.29 0.05 -0.60
C ALA A 32 -7.30 1.21 -0.53
N ALA A 33 -7.98 1.49 -1.63
CA ALA A 33 -8.91 2.62 -1.69
C ALA A 33 -10.09 2.47 -0.71
N HIS A 34 -10.55 1.23 -0.48
CA HIS A 34 -11.63 0.97 0.49
C HIS A 34 -11.22 1.17 1.96
N CYS A 35 -9.92 1.32 2.26
CA CYS A 35 -9.45 1.69 3.60
C CYS A 35 -9.69 3.16 3.94
N LEU A 36 -9.95 4.01 2.93
CA LEU A 36 -10.31 5.41 3.15
C LEU A 36 -11.71 5.55 3.73
N PRO A 37 -11.98 6.53 4.60
CA PRO A 37 -13.31 6.76 5.18
C PRO A 37 -14.39 7.00 4.12
N PHE A 38 -14.01 7.59 2.99
CA PHE A 38 -14.84 7.78 1.80
C PHE A 38 -13.94 7.90 0.58
N LEU A 39 -14.48 7.63 -0.61
CA LEU A 39 -13.74 7.83 -1.85
C LEU A 39 -13.85 9.31 -2.27
N PRO A 40 -12.72 10.02 -2.39
CA PRO A 40 -12.74 11.38 -2.88
C PRO A 40 -13.15 11.39 -4.36
N PRO A 41 -13.76 12.50 -4.86
CA PRO A 41 -14.10 12.63 -6.26
C PRO A 41 -12.85 12.49 -7.15
N ALA A 42 -12.99 11.78 -8.26
CA ALA A 42 -11.88 11.49 -9.18
C ALA A 42 -11.25 12.77 -9.78
N GLN A 43 -12.05 13.83 -9.92
CA GLN A 43 -11.61 15.15 -10.35
C GLN A 43 -12.21 16.21 -9.42
N SER A 44 -11.37 16.77 -8.56
CA SER A 44 -11.71 17.98 -7.82
C SER A 44 -10.83 19.12 -8.32
N PHE A 45 -11.33 19.87 -9.30
CA PHE A 45 -10.68 21.11 -9.73
C PHE A 45 -10.91 22.26 -8.73
N PHE A 46 -11.89 22.14 -7.82
CA PHE A 46 -12.39 23.27 -7.06
C PHE A 46 -12.35 23.12 -5.54
N GLU A 47 -12.17 21.91 -4.98
CA GLU A 47 -12.10 21.75 -3.53
C GLU A 47 -11.02 20.78 -3.07
N PRO A 48 -9.80 21.28 -2.75
CA PRO A 48 -8.74 20.47 -2.14
C PRO A 48 -9.18 19.77 -0.85
N LYS A 49 -10.17 20.33 -0.14
CA LYS A 49 -10.66 19.84 1.15
C LYS A 49 -11.28 18.45 1.07
N GLU A 50 -11.95 18.10 -0.02
CA GLU A 50 -12.56 16.77 -0.21
C GLU A 50 -11.56 15.63 -0.34
N ARG A 51 -10.27 15.96 -0.47
CA ARG A 51 -9.19 14.99 -0.60
C ARG A 51 -8.31 14.90 0.64
N ILE A 52 -8.57 15.74 1.64
CA ILE A 52 -7.82 15.78 2.89
C ILE A 52 -8.54 14.93 3.92
N PHE A 53 -7.83 14.00 4.50
CA PHE A 53 -8.31 13.10 5.53
C PHE A 53 -7.55 13.35 6.83
N GLY A 54 -8.25 13.38 7.92
CA GLY A 54 -7.57 13.49 9.17
C GLY A 54 -8.44 13.21 10.39
N PRO A 55 -7.82 12.61 11.40
CA PRO A 55 -6.57 11.83 11.37
C PRO A 55 -6.78 10.49 10.64
N LEU A 56 -5.81 10.08 9.81
CA LEU A 56 -5.94 8.91 8.94
C LEU A 56 -4.81 7.88 9.09
N ILE A 57 -3.57 8.33 9.33
CA ILE A 57 -2.40 7.47 9.34
C ILE A 57 -1.65 7.52 10.67
N ALA A 58 -0.98 6.42 11.01
CA ALA A 58 -0.14 6.27 12.21
C ALA A 58 0.89 5.16 12.00
N ARG A 59 1.80 4.94 12.94
CA ARG A 59 2.58 3.70 12.98
C ARG A 59 1.66 2.49 13.07
N LEU A 60 2.10 1.37 12.55
CA LEU A 60 1.31 0.14 12.59
C LEU A 60 0.95 -0.23 14.03
N GLY A 61 -0.35 -0.39 14.27
CA GLY A 61 -0.90 -0.72 15.58
C GLY A 61 -1.23 0.49 16.48
N ASP A 62 -0.82 1.70 16.07
CA ASP A 62 -1.20 2.92 16.79
C ASP A 62 -2.52 3.49 16.23
N GLU A 63 -3.21 4.26 17.09
CA GLU A 63 -4.38 5.04 16.66
C GLU A 63 -3.99 6.11 15.64
N PRO A 64 -4.76 6.28 14.54
CA PRO A 64 -4.50 7.31 13.55
C PRO A 64 -4.43 8.71 14.16
N HIS A 65 -3.36 9.45 13.89
CA HIS A 65 -3.14 10.81 14.41
C HIS A 65 -2.66 11.80 13.34
N ALA A 66 -1.98 11.33 12.29
CA ALA A 66 -1.49 12.21 11.25
C ALA A 66 -2.49 12.34 10.09
N TRP A 67 -2.56 13.53 9.52
CA TRP A 67 -3.39 13.86 8.38
C TRP A 67 -2.71 13.49 7.08
N ALA A 68 -3.50 13.18 6.04
CA ALA A 68 -2.99 12.88 4.72
C ALA A 68 -3.91 13.46 3.64
N VAL A 69 -3.34 13.76 2.47
CA VAL A 69 -4.11 14.14 1.28
C VAL A 69 -4.06 13.01 0.25
N CYS A 70 -5.20 12.69 -0.33
CA CYS A 70 -5.27 11.73 -1.44
C CYS A 70 -4.70 12.36 -2.72
N ARG A 71 -3.52 11.93 -3.13
CA ARG A 71 -2.86 12.35 -4.38
C ARG A 71 -3.42 11.61 -5.60
N PHE A 72 -3.79 10.35 -5.39
CA PHE A 72 -4.34 9.49 -6.44
C PHE A 72 -5.29 8.46 -5.84
N VAL A 73 -6.36 8.12 -6.56
CA VAL A 73 -7.26 7.01 -6.24
C VAL A 73 -7.78 6.37 -7.51
N ASP A 74 -7.74 5.05 -7.55
CA ASP A 74 -8.41 4.21 -8.53
C ASP A 74 -9.36 3.27 -7.78
N PRO A 75 -10.66 3.58 -7.75
CA PRO A 75 -11.64 2.76 -7.04
C PRO A 75 -11.92 1.41 -7.73
N ILE A 76 -11.60 1.28 -9.02
CA ILE A 76 -11.77 0.02 -9.75
C ILE A 76 -10.64 -0.95 -9.41
N ALA A 77 -9.40 -0.45 -9.41
CA ALA A 77 -8.24 -1.23 -9.00
C ALA A 77 -8.14 -1.36 -7.47
N ASP A 78 -8.93 -0.60 -6.72
CA ASP A 78 -8.92 -0.53 -5.27
C ASP A 78 -7.54 -0.11 -4.69
N ILE A 79 -6.97 0.97 -5.24
CA ILE A 79 -5.68 1.50 -4.82
C ILE A 79 -5.76 3.01 -4.60
N ALA A 80 -5.09 3.50 -3.55
CA ALA A 80 -4.95 4.93 -3.28
C ALA A 80 -3.51 5.28 -2.93
N VAL A 81 -3.12 6.52 -3.23
CA VAL A 81 -1.83 7.12 -2.87
C VAL A 81 -2.09 8.37 -2.04
N LEU A 82 -1.48 8.41 -0.87
CA LEU A 82 -1.59 9.52 0.07
C LEU A 82 -0.25 10.24 0.16
N GLY A 83 -0.32 11.54 0.37
CA GLY A 83 0.85 12.42 0.54
C GLY A 83 0.66 13.42 1.67
N SER A 84 1.68 14.25 1.87
CA SER A 84 1.63 15.33 2.86
C SER A 84 0.51 16.33 2.53
N PRO A 85 -0.33 16.71 3.49
CA PRO A 85 -1.28 17.80 3.30
C PRO A 85 -0.56 19.15 3.25
N ASP A 86 -1.04 20.06 2.41
CA ASP A 86 -0.51 21.44 2.31
C ASP A 86 -1.23 22.34 3.34
N ASN A 87 -1.14 22.00 4.62
CA ASN A 87 -1.82 22.69 5.72
C ASN A 87 -0.99 22.57 7.03
N PRO A 88 -1.45 23.17 8.16
CA PRO A 88 -0.70 23.10 9.44
C PRO A 88 -0.46 21.68 9.99
N HIS A 89 -1.15 20.65 9.49
CA HIS A 89 -0.95 19.25 9.90
C HIS A 89 0.14 18.52 9.07
N ALA A 90 0.83 19.22 8.17
CA ALA A 90 1.93 18.64 7.38
C ALA A 90 3.09 18.12 8.25
N ASP A 91 3.32 18.72 9.39
CA ASP A 91 4.44 18.37 10.28
C ASP A 91 4.25 16.99 10.93
N GLU A 92 3.00 16.64 11.27
CA GLU A 92 2.66 15.29 11.80
C GLU A 92 2.93 14.21 10.75
N TYR A 93 2.55 14.47 9.49
CA TYR A 93 2.85 13.58 8.37
C TYR A 93 4.36 13.40 8.18
N LYS A 94 5.12 14.49 8.14
CA LYS A 94 6.57 14.46 7.95
C LYS A 94 7.26 13.71 9.06
N ALA A 95 6.90 13.97 10.33
CA ALA A 95 7.47 13.28 11.48
C ALA A 95 7.24 11.76 11.42
N LEU A 96 6.06 11.32 10.97
CA LEU A 96 5.78 9.90 10.75
C LEU A 96 6.67 9.34 9.63
N MET A 97 6.78 10.04 8.51
CA MET A 97 7.55 9.62 7.34
C MET A 97 9.07 9.56 7.63
N GLU A 98 9.61 10.44 8.46
CA GLU A 98 11.03 10.43 8.85
C GLU A 98 11.44 9.13 9.55
N THR A 99 10.53 8.51 10.28
CA THR A 99 10.78 7.26 11.01
C THR A 99 10.43 5.99 10.24
N ALA A 100 9.69 6.11 9.14
CA ALA A 100 9.26 4.99 8.34
C ALA A 100 10.35 4.54 7.34
N THR A 101 10.38 3.27 7.01
CA THR A 101 11.25 2.71 5.95
C THR A 101 10.48 2.68 4.64
N ALA A 102 11.02 3.26 3.58
CA ALA A 102 10.37 3.22 2.27
C ALA A 102 10.61 1.87 1.56
N PHE A 103 9.56 1.35 0.94
CA PHE A 103 9.64 0.19 0.05
C PHE A 103 10.08 0.63 -1.35
N SER A 104 10.96 -0.16 -1.96
CA SER A 104 11.16 -0.07 -3.40
C SER A 104 9.95 -0.68 -4.11
N ILE A 105 9.47 -0.03 -5.16
CA ILE A 105 8.47 -0.59 -6.07
C ILE A 105 9.21 -1.36 -7.17
N ALA A 106 8.77 -2.57 -7.47
CA ALA A 106 9.32 -3.30 -8.62
C ALA A 106 9.08 -2.48 -9.89
N GLY A 107 10.13 -2.14 -10.60
CA GLY A 107 10.02 -1.63 -11.96
C GLY A 107 9.18 -2.60 -12.82
N ALA A 108 8.74 -2.18 -14.00
CA ALA A 108 7.92 -3.01 -14.87
C ALA A 108 8.60 -4.40 -15.05
N LEU A 109 8.20 -5.34 -14.23
CA LEU A 109 8.61 -6.73 -14.41
C LEU A 109 8.11 -7.12 -15.81
N ARG A 110 9.03 -7.18 -16.77
CA ARG A 110 8.79 -7.73 -18.11
C ARG A 110 8.60 -9.24 -17.99
N ASN A 111 7.66 -9.67 -17.15
CA ASN A 111 7.42 -11.07 -16.94
C ASN A 111 6.30 -11.54 -17.88
N PRO A 112 6.47 -12.71 -18.47
CA PRO A 112 5.44 -13.28 -19.34
C PRO A 112 4.12 -13.43 -18.59
N VAL A 113 3.03 -13.39 -19.33
CA VAL A 113 1.69 -13.76 -18.86
C VAL A 113 1.79 -15.15 -18.21
N ASN A 114 1.25 -15.31 -16.98
CA ASN A 114 1.27 -16.54 -16.20
C ASN A 114 2.61 -16.90 -15.56
N PHE A 115 3.02 -16.14 -14.57
CA PHE A 115 4.15 -16.52 -13.73
C PHE A 115 3.74 -16.67 -12.26
N TRP A 116 4.59 -17.39 -11.53
CA TRP A 116 4.48 -17.59 -10.10
C TRP A 116 5.76 -17.03 -9.48
N VAL A 117 5.60 -16.25 -8.43
CA VAL A 117 6.74 -15.77 -7.65
C VAL A 117 6.51 -16.04 -6.18
N PRO A 118 7.55 -16.45 -5.45
CA PRO A 118 7.47 -16.45 -4.01
C PRO A 118 7.30 -15.02 -3.52
N GLY A 119 6.35 -14.84 -2.62
CA GLY A 119 6.02 -13.56 -2.02
C GLY A 119 5.96 -13.65 -0.51
N ARG A 120 5.86 -12.49 0.12
CA ARG A 120 5.67 -12.37 1.56
C ARG A 120 4.62 -11.34 1.90
N LEU A 121 3.92 -11.60 2.99
CA LEU A 121 2.93 -10.72 3.58
C LEU A 121 3.29 -10.50 5.04
N LEU A 122 3.02 -9.30 5.56
CA LEU A 122 3.16 -9.01 6.98
C LEU A 122 1.98 -9.61 7.74
N SER A 123 2.26 -10.36 8.81
CA SER A 123 1.26 -10.98 9.67
C SER A 123 0.29 -9.95 10.27
N LEU A 124 -0.85 -10.42 10.74
CA LEU A 124 -1.88 -9.53 11.31
C LEU A 124 -1.36 -8.77 12.55
N ASP A 125 -0.55 -9.42 13.36
CA ASP A 125 0.08 -8.79 14.52
C ASP A 125 1.24 -7.83 14.18
N GLY A 126 1.63 -7.74 12.90
CA GLY A 126 2.74 -6.89 12.44
C GLY A 126 4.12 -7.38 12.85
N CYS A 127 4.24 -8.59 13.41
CA CYS A 127 5.50 -9.05 14.01
C CYS A 127 6.41 -9.83 13.05
N ARG A 128 5.86 -10.42 11.99
CA ARG A 128 6.62 -11.27 11.07
C ARG A 128 6.10 -11.25 9.64
N TRP A 129 7.00 -11.54 8.71
CA TRP A 129 6.68 -11.74 7.30
C TRP A 129 6.53 -13.23 7.01
N PHE A 130 5.34 -13.65 6.58
CA PHE A 130 5.08 -15.04 6.22
C PHE A 130 5.09 -15.25 4.71
N CYS A 131 5.40 -16.47 4.29
CA CYS A 131 5.51 -16.84 2.88
C CYS A 131 4.13 -17.01 2.25
N CYS A 132 4.05 -16.65 0.98
CA CYS A 132 2.93 -16.97 0.11
C CYS A 132 3.42 -17.19 -1.32
N THR A 133 2.56 -17.69 -2.18
CA THR A 133 2.80 -17.74 -3.61
C THR A 133 1.95 -16.66 -4.27
N VAL A 134 2.57 -15.78 -5.06
CA VAL A 134 1.87 -14.77 -5.84
C VAL A 134 1.78 -15.24 -7.28
N ARG A 135 0.55 -15.28 -7.80
CA ARG A 135 0.26 -15.66 -9.20
C ARG A 135 -0.20 -14.44 -9.97
N HIS A 136 0.29 -14.31 -11.18
CA HIS A 136 -0.11 -13.27 -12.12
C HIS A 136 -0.80 -13.91 -13.34
N PHE A 137 -2.03 -13.53 -13.58
CA PHE A 137 -2.82 -13.94 -14.76
C PHE A 137 -3.25 -12.71 -15.55
N GLY A 138 -2.37 -12.17 -16.38
CA GLY A 138 -2.71 -11.13 -17.36
C GLY A 138 -3.26 -9.80 -16.82
N GLY A 139 -3.33 -9.61 -15.50
CA GLY A 139 -3.92 -8.44 -14.84
C GLY A 139 -3.59 -8.40 -13.35
N PRO A 140 -4.54 -8.70 -12.46
CA PRO A 140 -4.35 -8.62 -11.03
C PRO A 140 -3.43 -9.71 -10.49
N LEU A 141 -2.95 -9.50 -9.26
CA LEU A 141 -2.20 -10.49 -8.50
C LEU A 141 -3.15 -11.35 -7.66
N TRP A 142 -2.86 -12.65 -7.61
CA TRP A 142 -3.56 -13.61 -6.78
C TRP A 142 -2.59 -14.21 -5.78
N ILE A 143 -2.97 -14.20 -4.51
CA ILE A 143 -2.22 -14.84 -3.44
C ILE A 143 -2.75 -16.25 -3.27
N THR A 144 -1.84 -17.22 -3.26
CA THR A 144 -2.17 -18.64 -3.01
C THR A 144 -1.15 -19.22 -2.05
N HIS A 145 -1.52 -20.32 -1.36
CA HIS A 145 -0.63 -21.01 -0.41
C HIS A 145 -0.02 -20.06 0.63
N ALA A 146 -0.81 -19.11 1.13
CA ALA A 146 -0.38 -18.27 2.23
C ALA A 146 -0.15 -19.13 3.49
N ALA A 147 0.98 -18.98 4.14
CA ALA A 147 1.33 -19.74 5.35
C ALA A 147 0.46 -19.36 6.56
N GLU A 148 -0.17 -18.18 6.50
CA GLU A 148 -1.13 -17.70 7.49
C GLU A 148 -2.39 -17.18 6.82
N GLY A 149 -3.49 -17.08 7.58
CA GLY A 149 -4.75 -16.57 7.07
C GLY A 149 -4.67 -15.08 6.70
N ILE A 150 -5.17 -14.75 5.51
CA ILE A 150 -5.34 -13.34 5.11
C ILE A 150 -6.63 -12.83 5.75
N ARG A 151 -6.56 -11.67 6.40
CA ARG A 151 -7.66 -11.04 7.13
C ARG A 151 -7.99 -9.67 6.54
N SER A 152 -9.21 -9.20 6.79
CA SER A 152 -9.69 -7.90 6.30
C SER A 152 -8.81 -6.74 6.75
N GLU A 153 -8.30 -6.79 7.99
CA GLU A 153 -7.46 -5.76 8.59
C GLU A 153 -6.06 -5.68 7.96
N MET A 154 -5.70 -6.66 7.12
CA MET A 154 -4.47 -6.63 6.32
C MET A 154 -4.64 -5.85 5.01
N SER A 155 -5.84 -5.39 4.67
CA SER A 155 -6.08 -4.55 3.49
C SER A 155 -5.15 -3.33 3.49
N GLY A 156 -4.60 -3.00 2.32
CA GLY A 156 -3.59 -1.95 2.17
C GLY A 156 -2.15 -2.40 2.45
N SER A 157 -1.92 -3.59 3.01
CA SER A 157 -0.56 -4.12 3.19
C SER A 157 0.15 -4.35 1.86
N PRO A 158 1.49 -4.18 1.80
CA PRO A 158 2.24 -4.52 0.60
C PRO A 158 2.30 -6.02 0.38
N ILE A 159 2.20 -6.45 -0.88
CA ILE A 159 2.62 -7.76 -1.33
C ILE A 159 4.06 -7.60 -1.80
N VAL A 160 5.02 -8.28 -1.17
CA VAL A 160 6.44 -8.10 -1.48
C VAL A 160 7.08 -9.37 -2.02
N THR A 161 8.14 -9.22 -2.80
CA THR A 161 9.02 -10.32 -3.21
C THR A 161 9.88 -10.79 -2.03
N GLU A 162 10.61 -11.89 -2.20
CA GLU A 162 11.55 -12.39 -1.18
C GLU A 162 12.64 -11.39 -0.80
N ILE A 163 12.99 -10.48 -1.70
CA ILE A 163 13.99 -9.43 -1.47
C ILE A 163 13.37 -8.13 -0.91
N GLY A 164 12.06 -8.11 -0.63
CA GLY A 164 11.39 -6.97 0.00
C GLY A 164 10.88 -5.88 -0.97
N THR A 165 10.89 -6.13 -2.28
CA THR A 165 10.34 -5.20 -3.27
C THR A 165 8.83 -5.32 -3.33
N ALA A 166 8.10 -4.22 -3.21
CA ALA A 166 6.65 -4.19 -3.30
C ALA A 166 6.19 -4.38 -4.75
N ILE A 167 5.24 -5.30 -4.96
CA ILE A 167 4.67 -5.64 -6.27
C ILE A 167 3.17 -5.42 -6.35
N GLY A 168 2.47 -5.38 -5.23
CA GLY A 168 1.02 -5.22 -5.15
C GLY A 168 0.54 -4.77 -3.78
N VAL A 169 -0.77 -4.60 -3.67
CA VAL A 169 -1.49 -4.23 -2.44
C VAL A 169 -2.49 -5.32 -2.09
N VAL A 170 -2.60 -5.70 -0.84
CA VAL A 170 -3.65 -6.59 -0.36
C VAL A 170 -4.97 -5.83 -0.33
N CYS A 171 -5.94 -6.27 -1.14
CA CYS A 171 -7.27 -5.65 -1.21
C CYS A 171 -8.39 -6.62 -0.86
N THR A 172 -8.19 -7.91 -1.09
CA THR A 172 -9.24 -8.91 -0.85
C THR A 172 -8.70 -10.16 -0.17
N ALA A 173 -9.47 -10.65 0.80
CA ALA A 173 -9.32 -11.98 1.37
C ALA A 173 -10.44 -12.88 0.80
N ALA A 174 -10.12 -13.76 -0.14
CA ALA A 174 -11.12 -14.64 -0.77
C ALA A 174 -11.34 -15.96 0.01
N ALA A 175 -10.30 -16.42 0.69
CA ALA A 175 -10.31 -17.61 1.55
C ALA A 175 -9.17 -17.48 2.57
N PRO A 176 -9.15 -18.30 3.64
CA PRO A 176 -8.11 -18.18 4.68
C PRO A 176 -6.67 -18.20 4.18
N TRP A 177 -6.39 -18.87 3.06
CA TRP A 177 -5.04 -19.06 2.50
C TRP A 177 -4.85 -18.43 1.11
N ALA A 178 -5.84 -17.66 0.65
CA ALA A 178 -5.84 -17.10 -0.69
C ALA A 178 -6.49 -15.71 -0.68
N GLY A 179 -6.04 -14.83 -1.55
CA GLY A 179 -6.56 -13.48 -1.72
C GLY A 179 -6.40 -12.98 -3.14
N GLY A 180 -7.29 -12.15 -3.56
CA GLY A 180 -7.30 -11.48 -4.86
C GLY A 180 -8.71 -11.41 -5.46
N PRO A 181 -8.87 -10.61 -6.52
CA PRO A 181 -7.84 -9.89 -7.25
C PRO A 181 -7.19 -8.75 -6.44
N ASN A 182 -5.87 -8.62 -6.51
CA ASN A 182 -5.12 -7.54 -5.86
C ASN A 182 -4.46 -6.65 -6.93
N PRO A 183 -4.42 -5.31 -6.78
CA PRO A 183 -3.80 -4.43 -7.75
C PRO A 183 -2.30 -4.67 -7.85
N ARG A 184 -1.81 -4.67 -9.07
CA ARG A 184 -0.39 -4.70 -9.37
C ARG A 184 0.14 -3.28 -9.44
N LEU A 185 1.15 -2.92 -8.65
CA LEU A 185 1.64 -1.55 -8.53
C LEU A 185 2.02 -0.94 -9.89
N THR A 186 2.81 -1.65 -10.68
CA THR A 186 3.30 -1.16 -11.97
C THR A 186 2.23 -0.96 -13.05
N HIS A 187 1.01 -1.45 -12.85
CA HIS A 187 -0.10 -1.29 -13.78
C HIS A 187 -1.15 -0.29 -13.30
N ASN A 188 -1.28 -0.13 -12.00
CA ASN A 188 -2.36 0.63 -11.38
C ASN A 188 -1.89 1.96 -10.78
N LEU A 189 -0.57 2.13 -10.57
CA LEU A 189 -0.05 3.40 -10.11
C LEU A 189 0.19 4.37 -11.28
N PRO A 190 0.01 5.67 -11.05
CA PRO A 190 0.28 6.68 -12.06
C PRO A 190 1.78 6.76 -12.37
N GLY A 191 2.10 7.07 -13.63
CA GLY A 191 3.49 7.08 -14.12
C GLY A 191 4.40 8.09 -13.42
N TRP A 192 3.87 9.15 -12.82
CA TRP A 192 4.67 10.10 -12.06
C TRP A 192 5.23 9.51 -10.75
N LEU A 193 4.57 8.50 -10.19
CA LEU A 193 5.04 7.79 -9.00
C LEU A 193 6.08 6.71 -9.34
N LEU A 194 6.02 6.16 -10.55
CA LEU A 194 6.89 5.06 -10.99
C LEU A 194 8.18 5.52 -11.68
N ARG A 195 8.36 6.84 -11.87
CA ARG A 195 9.57 7.41 -12.43
C ARG A 195 10.55 7.69 -11.31
N ASP A 196 11.76 7.17 -11.45
CA ASP A 196 12.87 7.64 -10.64
C ASP A 196 13.04 9.16 -10.87
N PRO A 197 13.33 9.94 -9.82
CA PRO A 197 13.54 11.39 -9.92
C PRO A 197 14.74 11.73 -10.81
#